data_cf36a941fe4f1ee73c21e8d03883785a
#
_entry.id   cf36a941fe4f1ee73c21e8d03883785a
#
_cell.length_a   1.000
_cell.length_b   1.000
_cell.length_c   1.000
_cell.angle_alpha   90.00
_cell.angle_beta   90.00
_cell.angle_gamma   90.00
#
_symmetry.space_group_name_H-M   'P 1'
#
loop_
_entity.id
_entity.type
_entity.pdbx_description
1 polymer ?
#
loop_
_entity_poly.entity_id
_entity_poly.type
_entity_poly.pdbx_seq_one_letter_code
_entity_poly.pdbx_strand_id
1 'polypeptide(L)'
;ELVGQFFVPEEFAVVLGDVGVAAQLAGLPLDHLVFTGSTAVGRQVAQAAAAQLTPTTLELGGKSPCILSADADMASAARKIAHGKLLNAGQTCIAPDYLLLPHGHEAAFIAAYRAAVAQLFPTLWGNPDYAAILTPRHHARLARLLQQAQSLGAQVLTIEPAPTQPRPETQSHLGEGISRQMAPTLVLGTTPAMQLMQEEIFGPILPVLTYARLDEAIAHINAGPRPLALYWFGQDERERDEVLARTVSGGVTVNDTLMHIAHDGLPFGGVGDSGWGAYHGETGFLRFSHQKSVLLQSRWALSGLLYPPYGARFDRIMAVLRRWL
;
A
#
# COMPACT_ATOMS: atom_id res chain seq x y z
N GLU A 1 -14.11 20.25 15.71
CA GLU A 1 -14.08 21.65 16.20
C GLU A 1 -13.47 22.63 15.20
N LEU A 2 -12.29 22.36 14.60
CA LEU A 2 -11.65 23.27 13.64
C LEU A 2 -12.49 23.47 12.38
N VAL A 3 -13.04 22.43 11.79
CA VAL A 3 -13.85 22.53 10.56
C VAL A 3 -15.02 23.51 10.72
N GLY A 4 -15.77 23.42 11.83
CA GLY A 4 -16.89 24.32 12.12
C GLY A 4 -16.53 25.78 12.42
N GLN A 5 -15.22 26.10 12.51
CA GLN A 5 -14.77 27.49 12.63
C GLN A 5 -14.59 28.18 11.26
N PHE A 6 -14.44 27.40 10.18
CA PHE A 6 -14.07 27.90 8.86
C PHE A 6 -15.13 27.58 7.79
N PHE A 7 -15.95 26.53 7.99
CA PHE A 7 -16.91 26.05 7.02
C PHE A 7 -18.29 25.91 7.64
N VAL A 8 -19.32 26.21 6.88
CA VAL A 8 -20.70 25.84 7.23
C VAL A 8 -20.93 24.36 6.94
N PRO A 9 -21.87 23.67 7.63
CA PRO A 9 -22.08 22.22 7.47
C PRO A 9 -22.42 21.78 6.05
N GLU A 10 -23.01 22.66 5.25
CA GLU A 10 -23.38 22.43 3.84
C GLU A 10 -22.16 22.41 2.91
N GLU A 11 -21.04 23.01 3.33
CA GLU A 11 -19.79 23.02 2.57
C GLU A 11 -18.85 21.91 3.04
N PHE A 12 -18.70 21.75 4.37
CA PHE A 12 -17.84 20.74 4.96
C PHE A 12 -18.35 20.32 6.34
N ALA A 13 -18.77 19.08 6.46
CA ALA A 13 -19.24 18.49 7.72
C ALA A 13 -18.36 17.33 8.18
N VAL A 14 -18.22 17.18 9.50
CA VAL A 14 -17.57 16.03 10.14
C VAL A 14 -18.64 15.20 10.85
N VAL A 15 -18.78 13.95 10.41
CA VAL A 15 -19.66 12.97 11.04
C VAL A 15 -18.85 12.05 11.94
N LEU A 16 -19.12 12.07 13.23
CA LEU A 16 -18.49 11.19 14.21
C LEU A 16 -19.41 9.99 14.50
N GLY A 17 -18.79 8.81 14.60
CA GLY A 17 -19.54 7.60 14.91
C GLY A 17 -18.67 6.34 14.92
N ASP A 18 -19.31 5.23 15.20
CA ASP A 18 -18.71 3.90 15.17
C ASP A 18 -18.79 3.27 13.76
N VAL A 19 -18.50 1.98 13.68
CA VAL A 19 -18.56 1.21 12.43
C VAL A 19 -19.98 1.19 11.83
N GLY A 20 -21.02 1.30 12.64
CA GLY A 20 -22.42 1.35 12.17
C GLY A 20 -22.72 2.64 11.42
N VAL A 21 -22.24 3.79 11.94
CA VAL A 21 -22.36 5.09 11.27
C VAL A 21 -21.54 5.10 9.96
N ALA A 22 -20.32 4.57 9.98
CA ALA A 22 -19.48 4.46 8.79
C ALA A 22 -20.14 3.61 7.68
N ALA A 23 -20.77 2.49 8.06
CA ALA A 23 -21.49 1.63 7.12
C ALA A 23 -22.72 2.32 6.52
N GLN A 24 -23.47 3.11 7.32
CA GLN A 24 -24.59 3.91 6.81
C GLN A 24 -24.09 4.99 5.84
N LEU A 25 -23.03 5.70 6.16
CA LEU A 25 -22.43 6.71 5.29
C LEU A 25 -22.03 6.11 3.92
N ALA A 26 -21.43 4.92 3.91
CA ALA A 26 -21.04 4.25 2.68
C ALA A 26 -22.22 3.88 1.75
N GLY A 27 -23.43 3.79 2.30
CA GLY A 27 -24.66 3.50 1.57
C GLY A 27 -25.46 4.74 1.12
N LEU A 28 -24.95 5.95 1.37
CA LEU A 28 -25.62 7.18 0.91
C LEU A 28 -25.37 7.44 -0.58
N PRO A 29 -26.31 8.10 -1.28
CA PRO A 29 -26.15 8.50 -2.68
C PRO A 29 -25.22 9.71 -2.80
N LEU A 30 -23.91 9.46 -2.73
CA LEU A 30 -22.86 10.47 -2.84
C LEU A 30 -22.36 10.59 -4.28
N ASP A 31 -21.81 11.75 -4.65
CA ASP A 31 -21.18 11.95 -5.96
C ASP A 31 -19.84 11.20 -6.06
N HIS A 32 -19.13 11.02 -4.95
CA HIS A 32 -17.90 10.23 -4.84
C HIS A 32 -17.65 9.83 -3.39
N LEU A 33 -17.04 8.66 -3.19
CA LEU A 33 -16.63 8.19 -1.87
C LEU A 33 -15.16 7.77 -1.88
N VAL A 34 -14.38 8.34 -0.97
CA VAL A 34 -12.98 7.94 -0.73
C VAL A 34 -12.94 7.12 0.55
N PHE A 35 -12.29 5.96 0.49
CA PHE A 35 -12.12 5.10 1.64
C PHE A 35 -10.67 4.62 1.75
N THR A 36 -10.09 4.72 2.95
CA THR A 36 -8.80 4.14 3.30
C THR A 36 -8.99 3.13 4.43
N GLY A 37 -8.47 1.92 4.26
CA GLY A 37 -8.58 0.86 5.26
C GLY A 37 -8.15 -0.51 4.77
N SER A 38 -8.59 -1.58 5.47
CA SER A 38 -8.27 -2.94 5.06
C SER A 38 -9.04 -3.36 3.80
N THR A 39 -8.46 -4.25 3.00
CA THR A 39 -9.09 -4.81 1.79
C THR A 39 -10.47 -5.43 2.08
N ALA A 40 -10.61 -6.11 3.23
CA ALA A 40 -11.88 -6.71 3.61
C ALA A 40 -13.00 -5.67 3.83
N VAL A 41 -12.67 -4.56 4.51
CA VAL A 41 -13.62 -3.46 4.72
C VAL A 41 -13.85 -2.68 3.42
N GLY A 42 -12.81 -2.44 2.63
CA GLY A 42 -12.91 -1.78 1.33
C GLY A 42 -13.89 -2.48 0.38
N ARG A 43 -13.92 -3.81 0.38
CA ARG A 43 -14.92 -4.59 -0.39
C ARG A 43 -16.34 -4.32 0.07
N GLN A 44 -16.59 -4.23 1.37
CA GLN A 44 -17.91 -3.89 1.91
C GLN A 44 -18.33 -2.48 1.54
N VAL A 45 -17.42 -1.51 1.66
CA VAL A 45 -17.65 -0.11 1.27
C VAL A 45 -17.97 -0.02 -0.23
N ALA A 46 -17.20 -0.69 -1.08
CA ALA A 46 -17.45 -0.72 -2.52
C ALA A 46 -18.83 -1.30 -2.87
N GLN A 47 -19.23 -2.38 -2.20
CA GLN A 47 -20.54 -3.00 -2.40
C GLN A 47 -21.68 -2.06 -1.98
N ALA A 48 -21.55 -1.39 -0.84
CA ALA A 48 -22.54 -0.41 -0.37
C ALA A 48 -22.66 0.79 -1.33
N ALA A 49 -21.54 1.36 -1.75
CA ALA A 49 -21.49 2.47 -2.70
C ALA A 49 -22.08 2.10 -4.07
N ALA A 50 -21.78 0.89 -4.56
CA ALA A 50 -22.28 0.39 -5.84
C ALA A 50 -23.81 0.29 -5.88
N ALA A 51 -24.48 0.02 -4.76
CA ALA A 51 -25.94 0.01 -4.68
C ALA A 51 -26.56 1.38 -4.99
N GLN A 52 -25.81 2.47 -4.82
CA GLN A 52 -26.22 3.86 -5.12
C GLN A 52 -25.55 4.39 -6.41
N LEU A 53 -24.79 3.56 -7.13
CA LEU A 53 -23.95 3.97 -8.27
C LEU A 53 -22.91 5.04 -7.90
N THR A 54 -22.55 5.14 -6.64
CA THR A 54 -21.54 6.08 -6.14
C THR A 54 -20.16 5.61 -6.59
N PRO A 55 -19.39 6.38 -7.38
CA PRO A 55 -18.02 6.07 -7.71
C PRO A 55 -17.14 6.12 -6.47
N THR A 56 -16.15 5.23 -6.40
CA THR A 56 -15.26 5.13 -5.25
C THR A 56 -13.79 5.27 -5.62
N THR A 57 -13.01 5.84 -4.70
CA THR A 57 -11.55 5.69 -4.62
C THR A 57 -11.23 4.89 -3.38
N LEU A 58 -10.57 3.75 -3.55
CA LEU A 58 -10.22 2.85 -2.45
C LEU A 58 -8.71 2.79 -2.28
N GLU A 59 -8.24 3.20 -1.12
CA GLU A 59 -6.86 3.12 -0.68
C GLU A 59 -6.73 2.03 0.37
N LEU A 60 -6.29 0.87 -0.09
CA LEU A 60 -6.22 -0.33 0.74
C LEU A 60 -4.76 -0.70 0.99
N GLY A 61 -4.53 -1.64 1.88
CA GLY A 61 -3.20 -2.13 2.15
C GLY A 61 -2.74 -3.19 1.16
N GLY A 62 -1.91 -4.09 1.64
CA GLY A 62 -1.41 -5.21 0.88
C GLY A 62 -0.05 -5.67 1.37
N LYS A 63 0.46 -6.73 0.75
CA LYS A 63 1.78 -7.28 1.06
C LYS A 63 2.82 -6.65 0.13
N SER A 64 3.30 -5.45 0.47
CA SER A 64 4.28 -4.70 -0.32
C SER A 64 5.64 -5.40 -0.31
N PRO A 65 6.09 -5.98 -1.45
CA PRO A 65 7.38 -6.66 -1.54
C PRO A 65 8.53 -5.66 -1.55
N CYS A 66 9.66 -6.10 -0.98
CA CYS A 66 10.95 -5.48 -1.14
C CYS A 66 11.90 -6.51 -1.78
N ILE A 67 12.52 -6.19 -2.89
CA ILE A 67 13.48 -7.05 -3.59
C ILE A 67 14.88 -6.44 -3.43
N LEU A 68 15.82 -7.21 -2.94
CA LEU A 68 17.26 -6.90 -3.02
C LEU A 68 17.87 -7.68 -4.17
N SER A 69 18.56 -6.98 -5.09
CA SER A 69 19.46 -7.59 -6.05
C SER A 69 20.78 -8.01 -5.40
N ALA A 70 21.52 -8.91 -6.05
CA ALA A 70 22.82 -9.37 -5.55
C ALA A 70 23.88 -8.25 -5.52
N ASP A 71 23.74 -7.21 -6.33
CA ASP A 71 24.62 -6.05 -6.43
C ASP A 71 24.18 -4.86 -5.56
N ALA A 72 23.14 -5.03 -4.74
CA ALA A 72 22.66 -3.99 -3.85
C ALA A 72 23.71 -3.62 -2.79
N ASP A 73 23.87 -2.34 -2.49
CA ASP A 73 24.59 -1.91 -1.29
C ASP A 73 23.80 -2.35 -0.05
N MET A 74 24.24 -3.45 0.54
CA MET A 74 23.58 -4.12 1.66
C MET A 74 23.36 -3.21 2.86
N ALA A 75 24.34 -2.38 3.20
CA ALA A 75 24.26 -1.50 4.37
C ALA A 75 23.25 -0.38 4.16
N SER A 76 23.29 0.25 2.98
CA SER A 76 22.34 1.30 2.57
C SER A 76 20.93 0.73 2.46
N ALA A 77 20.75 -0.40 1.78
CA ALA A 77 19.47 -1.06 1.62
C ALA A 77 18.85 -1.46 2.97
N ALA A 78 19.61 -2.12 3.84
CA ALA A 78 19.14 -2.52 5.15
C ALA A 78 18.71 -1.33 6.01
N ARG A 79 19.42 -0.19 5.94
CA ARG A 79 19.06 1.03 6.66
C ARG A 79 17.75 1.62 6.16
N LYS A 80 17.55 1.70 4.84
CA LYS A 80 16.34 2.25 4.22
C LYS A 80 15.14 1.34 4.44
N ILE A 81 15.34 0.02 4.35
CA ILE A 81 14.29 -0.97 4.66
C ILE A 81 13.93 -0.92 6.14
N ALA A 82 14.90 -0.80 7.05
CA ALA A 82 14.63 -0.63 8.48
C ALA A 82 13.83 0.64 8.74
N HIS A 83 14.21 1.78 8.15
CA HIS A 83 13.45 3.01 8.25
C HIS A 83 12.01 2.85 7.73
N GLY A 84 11.83 2.36 6.51
CA GLY A 84 10.49 2.20 5.93
C GLY A 84 9.62 1.16 6.64
N LYS A 85 10.25 0.10 7.19
CA LYS A 85 9.54 -0.90 7.99
C LYS A 85 9.17 -0.42 9.38
N LEU A 86 9.97 0.44 9.98
CA LEU A 86 9.80 0.84 11.38
C LEU A 86 9.17 2.23 11.56
N LEU A 87 9.00 2.99 10.47
CA LEU A 87 8.18 4.18 10.48
C LEU A 87 6.79 3.84 11.02
N ASN A 88 6.35 4.54 12.07
CA ASN A 88 5.12 4.24 12.78
C ASN A 88 4.99 2.75 13.23
N ALA A 89 6.11 2.12 13.58
CA ALA A 89 6.19 0.69 13.90
C ALA A 89 5.61 -0.24 12.81
N GLY A 90 5.75 0.13 11.54
CA GLY A 90 5.24 -0.64 10.39
C GLY A 90 3.74 -0.55 10.16
N GLN A 91 3.05 0.33 10.87
CA GLN A 91 1.61 0.59 10.73
C GLN A 91 1.37 1.61 9.60
N THR A 92 1.83 1.27 8.40
CA THR A 92 1.75 2.08 7.19
C THR A 92 1.41 1.17 6.02
N CYS A 93 0.43 1.55 5.21
CA CYS A 93 -0.10 0.75 4.08
C CYS A 93 0.95 0.41 3.01
N ILE A 94 2.02 1.19 2.92
CA ILE A 94 3.16 0.96 2.01
C ILE A 94 4.42 0.50 2.73
N ALA A 95 4.39 0.17 4.04
CA ALA A 95 5.57 -0.38 4.70
C ALA A 95 6.02 -1.68 4.00
N PRO A 96 7.34 -1.91 3.81
CA PRO A 96 7.82 -3.20 3.32
C PRO A 96 7.20 -4.34 4.14
N ASP A 97 6.40 -5.20 3.48
CA ASP A 97 5.66 -6.25 4.21
C ASP A 97 6.45 -7.56 4.25
N TYR A 98 7.24 -7.84 3.22
CA TYR A 98 8.22 -8.91 3.19
C TYR A 98 9.42 -8.56 2.30
N LEU A 99 10.53 -9.27 2.50
CA LEU A 99 11.79 -9.09 1.80
C LEU A 99 12.14 -10.34 1.00
N LEU A 100 12.58 -10.14 -0.23
CA LEU A 100 13.14 -11.14 -1.11
C LEU A 100 14.66 -10.87 -1.27
N LEU A 101 15.50 -11.84 -0.91
CA LEU A 101 16.95 -11.76 -1.00
C LEU A 101 17.50 -12.84 -1.94
N PRO A 102 18.64 -12.62 -2.62
CA PRO A 102 19.39 -13.71 -3.23
C PRO A 102 19.86 -14.70 -2.16
N HIS A 103 19.87 -16.00 -2.49
CA HIS A 103 20.41 -17.04 -1.61
C HIS A 103 21.82 -16.72 -1.12
N GLY A 104 22.08 -16.97 0.17
CA GLY A 104 23.37 -16.74 0.79
C GLY A 104 23.60 -15.31 1.30
N HIS A 105 22.65 -14.39 1.10
CA HIS A 105 22.75 -13.00 1.58
C HIS A 105 22.06 -12.78 2.94
N GLU A 106 21.42 -13.81 3.51
CA GLU A 106 20.61 -13.71 4.73
C GLU A 106 21.42 -13.22 5.92
N ALA A 107 22.59 -13.83 6.17
CA ALA A 107 23.44 -13.47 7.31
C ALA A 107 23.95 -12.03 7.20
N ALA A 108 24.34 -11.59 6.00
CA ALA A 108 24.80 -10.24 5.73
C ALA A 108 23.65 -9.22 5.95
N PHE A 109 22.44 -9.53 5.43
CA PHE A 109 21.29 -8.68 5.64
C PHE A 109 20.90 -8.57 7.12
N ILE A 110 20.84 -9.69 7.85
CA ILE A 110 20.52 -9.69 9.29
C ILE A 110 21.50 -8.82 10.07
N ALA A 111 22.80 -8.94 9.78
CA ALA A 111 23.82 -8.14 10.43
C ALA A 111 23.66 -6.63 10.11
N ALA A 112 23.47 -6.30 8.83
CA ALA A 112 23.24 -4.91 8.39
C ALA A 112 21.94 -4.33 8.94
N TYR A 113 20.85 -5.10 8.96
CA TYR A 113 19.57 -4.67 9.50
C TYR A 113 19.64 -4.42 11.01
N ARG A 114 20.32 -5.30 11.76
CA ARG A 114 20.58 -5.11 13.20
C ARG A 114 21.37 -3.84 13.47
N ALA A 115 22.44 -3.59 12.69
CA ALA A 115 23.22 -2.36 12.80
C ALA A 115 22.39 -1.11 12.48
N ALA A 116 21.54 -1.19 11.44
CA ALA A 116 20.63 -0.10 11.07
C ALA A 116 19.61 0.20 12.17
N VAL A 117 18.97 -0.83 12.74
CA VAL A 117 18.03 -0.66 13.87
C VAL A 117 18.71 -0.02 15.07
N ALA A 118 19.92 -0.44 15.42
CA ALA A 118 20.68 0.14 16.54
C ALA A 118 21.05 1.63 16.30
N GLN A 119 21.28 2.03 15.04
CA GLN A 119 21.53 3.43 14.70
C GLN A 119 20.25 4.28 14.71
N LEU A 120 19.14 3.77 14.17
CA LEU A 120 17.87 4.48 14.10
C LEU A 120 17.19 4.59 15.46
N PHE A 121 17.27 3.53 16.25
CA PHE A 121 16.65 3.40 17.56
C PHE A 121 17.63 2.85 18.58
N PRO A 122 18.52 3.68 19.15
CA PRO A 122 19.50 3.23 20.15
C PRO A 122 18.86 2.60 21.40
N THR A 123 17.64 2.98 21.70
CA THR A 123 16.76 2.32 22.67
C THR A 123 15.41 2.05 22.02
N LEU A 124 14.68 1.02 22.44
CA LEU A 124 13.32 0.74 21.93
C LEU A 124 12.25 1.15 22.95
N TRP A 125 12.40 0.60 24.16
CA TRP A 125 11.40 0.72 25.19
C TRP A 125 11.38 2.12 25.78
N GLY A 126 10.21 2.78 25.70
CA GLY A 126 10.06 4.18 26.15
C GLY A 126 10.71 5.23 25.25
N ASN A 127 11.25 4.83 24.11
CA ASN A 127 11.80 5.76 23.14
C ASN A 127 10.67 6.54 22.44
N PRO A 128 10.65 7.88 22.52
CA PRO A 128 9.62 8.69 21.88
C PRO A 128 9.63 8.63 20.34
N ASP A 129 10.79 8.28 19.75
CA ASP A 129 10.94 8.14 18.29
C ASP A 129 10.46 6.79 17.76
N TYR A 130 10.18 5.82 18.68
CA TYR A 130 9.69 4.49 18.29
C TYR A 130 8.22 4.31 18.69
N ALA A 131 7.34 4.27 17.69
CA ALA A 131 5.90 4.20 17.91
C ALA A 131 5.45 2.88 18.58
N ALA A 132 4.36 2.96 19.34
CA ALA A 132 3.65 1.80 19.85
C ALA A 132 2.62 1.29 18.85
N ILE A 133 2.22 0.02 18.98
CA ILE A 133 1.08 -0.52 18.24
C ILE A 133 -0.20 0.16 18.73
N LEU A 134 -1.04 0.61 17.80
CA LEU A 134 -2.17 1.52 18.06
C LEU A 134 -3.15 0.96 19.11
N THR A 135 -3.51 -0.31 19.01
CA THR A 135 -4.49 -0.92 19.94
C THR A 135 -3.99 -2.23 20.54
N PRO A 136 -4.47 -2.61 21.74
CA PRO A 136 -4.17 -3.92 22.34
C PRO A 136 -4.59 -5.10 21.45
N ARG A 137 -5.72 -4.96 20.76
CA ARG A 137 -6.21 -5.98 19.80
C ARG A 137 -5.22 -6.21 18.68
N HIS A 138 -4.68 -5.12 18.11
CA HIS A 138 -3.72 -5.20 17.01
C HIS A 138 -2.38 -5.77 17.48
N HIS A 139 -1.90 -5.36 18.66
CA HIS A 139 -0.70 -5.94 19.28
C HIS A 139 -0.86 -7.46 19.50
N ALA A 140 -1.99 -7.89 20.05
CA ALA A 140 -2.29 -9.32 20.25
C ALA A 140 -2.35 -10.09 18.91
N ARG A 141 -2.85 -9.47 17.82
CA ARG A 141 -2.84 -10.07 16.48
C ARG A 141 -1.40 -10.32 16.01
N LEU A 142 -0.53 -9.31 16.10
CA LEU A 142 0.87 -9.45 15.71
C LEU A 142 1.61 -10.53 16.52
N ALA A 143 1.36 -10.59 17.83
CA ALA A 143 1.93 -11.64 18.67
C ALA A 143 1.48 -13.04 18.23
N ARG A 144 0.20 -13.22 17.88
CA ARG A 144 -0.31 -14.50 17.36
C ARG A 144 0.31 -14.86 16.01
N LEU A 145 0.55 -13.89 15.11
CA LEU A 145 1.24 -14.17 13.84
C LEU A 145 2.63 -14.75 14.06
N LEU A 146 3.41 -14.17 14.99
CA LEU A 146 4.74 -14.69 15.35
C LEU A 146 4.67 -16.08 15.98
N GLN A 147 3.75 -16.27 16.92
CA GLN A 147 3.56 -17.56 17.58
C GLN A 147 3.18 -18.67 16.59
N GLN A 148 2.25 -18.38 15.69
CA GLN A 148 1.85 -19.32 14.65
C GLN A 148 2.99 -19.63 13.69
N ALA A 149 3.73 -18.61 13.20
CA ALA A 149 4.87 -18.83 12.34
C ALA A 149 5.94 -19.71 13.01
N GLN A 150 6.26 -19.46 14.28
CA GLN A 150 7.19 -20.25 15.07
C GLN A 150 6.71 -21.70 15.25
N SER A 151 5.42 -21.91 15.51
CA SER A 151 4.84 -23.26 15.66
C SER A 151 4.87 -24.06 14.35
N LEU A 152 4.93 -23.37 13.21
CA LEU A 152 5.06 -23.96 11.87
C LEU A 152 6.52 -24.06 11.40
N GLY A 153 7.49 -23.81 12.29
CA GLY A 153 8.91 -24.03 12.04
C GLY A 153 9.70 -22.81 11.54
N ALA A 154 9.08 -21.61 11.49
CA ALA A 154 9.83 -20.40 11.17
C ALA A 154 10.79 -20.00 12.29
N GLN A 155 11.95 -19.47 11.91
CA GLN A 155 12.90 -18.86 12.84
C GLN A 155 12.50 -17.40 13.07
N VAL A 156 12.14 -17.06 14.31
CA VAL A 156 11.80 -15.71 14.73
C VAL A 156 13.00 -15.05 15.38
N LEU A 157 13.48 -13.97 14.79
CA LEU A 157 14.64 -13.21 15.25
C LEU A 157 14.21 -11.83 15.72
N THR A 158 14.12 -11.63 17.01
CA THR A 158 13.91 -10.31 17.61
C THR A 158 15.17 -9.47 17.47
N ILE A 159 15.05 -8.26 16.97
CA ILE A 159 16.15 -7.32 16.75
C ILE A 159 16.06 -6.23 17.81
N GLU A 160 16.83 -6.38 18.85
CA GLU A 160 16.96 -5.35 19.88
C GLU A 160 18.35 -4.68 19.76
N PRO A 161 18.44 -3.35 19.93
CA PRO A 161 19.73 -2.71 20.14
C PRO A 161 20.38 -3.33 21.38
N ALA A 162 21.72 -3.24 21.51
CA ALA A 162 22.45 -3.80 22.64
C ALA A 162 21.77 -3.41 23.96
N PRO A 163 21.68 -4.32 24.93
CA PRO A 163 20.84 -4.17 26.11
C PRO A 163 21.35 -3.07 27.04
N THR A 164 20.99 -1.82 26.75
CA THR A 164 21.21 -0.68 27.64
C THR A 164 20.08 -0.55 28.66
N GLN A 165 18.93 -1.15 28.39
CA GLN A 165 17.81 -1.23 29.32
C GLN A 165 17.06 -2.56 29.12
N PRO A 166 16.87 -3.36 30.19
CA PRO A 166 16.03 -4.55 30.10
C PRO A 166 14.59 -4.12 29.79
N ARG A 167 13.88 -4.96 29.02
CA ARG A 167 12.44 -4.80 28.85
C ARG A 167 11.81 -4.71 30.23
N PRO A 168 11.02 -3.69 30.52
CA PRO A 168 10.38 -3.55 31.82
C PRO A 168 9.56 -4.80 32.14
N GLU A 169 9.93 -5.54 33.20
CA GLU A 169 9.28 -6.80 33.59
C GLU A 169 7.86 -6.60 34.10
N THR A 170 7.51 -5.39 34.54
CA THR A 170 6.19 -5.08 35.05
C THR A 170 5.59 -3.87 34.33
N GLN A 171 4.56 -4.12 33.55
CA GLN A 171 3.82 -3.13 32.78
C GLN A 171 2.99 -2.13 33.63
N SER A 172 2.94 -2.31 34.96
CA SER A 172 2.04 -1.57 35.85
C SER A 172 2.40 -0.12 36.12
N HIS A 173 3.63 0.29 35.80
CA HIS A 173 4.10 1.68 36.04
C HIS A 173 4.46 2.44 34.76
N LEU A 174 4.35 1.80 33.61
CA LEU A 174 4.62 2.42 32.32
C LEU A 174 3.29 2.86 31.69
N GLY A 175 3.26 4.03 31.07
CA GLY A 175 2.08 4.48 30.35
C GLY A 175 1.60 3.44 29.33
N GLU A 176 0.31 3.34 29.06
CA GLU A 176 -0.30 2.35 28.16
C GLU A 176 0.39 2.23 26.79
N GLY A 177 1.03 3.30 26.31
CA GLY A 177 1.79 3.34 25.07
C GLY A 177 2.97 2.38 25.06
N ILE A 178 3.80 2.37 26.13
CA ILE A 178 5.03 1.56 26.21
C ILE A 178 4.69 0.06 26.26
N SER A 179 3.60 -0.30 26.91
CA SER A 179 3.14 -1.70 26.99
C SER A 179 2.80 -2.29 25.61
N ARG A 180 2.54 -1.46 24.59
CA ARG A 180 2.20 -1.87 23.23
C ARG A 180 3.36 -1.69 22.24
N GLN A 181 4.53 -1.26 22.66
CA GLN A 181 5.71 -1.29 21.80
C GLN A 181 6.09 -2.74 21.50
N MET A 182 6.49 -3.01 20.26
CA MET A 182 6.88 -4.34 19.79
C MET A 182 8.26 -4.22 19.12
N ALA A 183 9.21 -5.04 19.54
CA ALA A 183 10.54 -5.01 18.94
C ALA A 183 10.51 -5.38 17.45
N PRO A 184 11.36 -4.75 16.62
CA PRO A 184 11.57 -5.16 15.24
C PRO A 184 11.91 -6.65 15.18
N THR A 185 11.26 -7.37 14.27
CA THR A 185 11.38 -8.84 14.23
C THR A 185 11.53 -9.30 12.78
N LEU A 186 12.59 -10.05 12.50
CA LEU A 186 12.77 -10.78 11.24
C LEU A 186 12.23 -12.19 11.39
N VAL A 187 11.60 -12.73 10.35
CA VAL A 187 11.07 -14.10 10.32
C VAL A 187 11.64 -14.83 9.10
N LEU A 188 12.43 -15.86 9.35
CA LEU A 188 13.09 -16.68 8.32
C LEU A 188 12.40 -18.04 8.17
N GLY A 189 12.56 -18.66 7.00
CA GLY A 189 11.98 -19.98 6.75
C GLY A 189 10.46 -19.97 6.68
N THR A 190 9.88 -18.87 6.21
CA THR A 190 8.44 -18.74 6.08
C THR A 190 7.88 -19.58 4.94
N THR A 191 6.66 -20.06 5.12
CA THR A 191 5.92 -20.82 4.10
C THR A 191 4.57 -20.14 3.79
N PRO A 192 3.96 -20.39 2.62
CA PRO A 192 2.64 -19.84 2.28
C PRO A 192 1.52 -20.23 3.25
N ALA A 193 1.69 -21.31 4.03
CA ALA A 193 0.72 -21.74 5.05
C ALA A 193 0.70 -20.82 6.29
N MET A 194 1.74 -20.03 6.49
CA MET A 194 1.84 -19.12 7.62
C MET A 194 0.96 -17.88 7.38
N GLN A 195 0.14 -17.53 8.36
CA GLN A 195 -0.83 -16.42 8.26
C GLN A 195 -0.13 -15.08 7.98
N LEU A 196 1.08 -14.86 8.51
CA LEU A 196 1.87 -13.66 8.23
C LEU A 196 2.26 -13.52 6.74
N MET A 197 2.18 -14.60 5.94
CA MET A 197 2.38 -14.58 4.49
C MET A 197 1.08 -14.40 3.70
N GLN A 198 -0.08 -14.50 4.34
CA GLN A 198 -1.40 -14.44 3.70
C GLN A 198 -2.10 -13.10 3.90
N GLU A 199 -1.85 -12.43 5.01
CA GLU A 199 -2.43 -11.13 5.33
C GLU A 199 -1.37 -10.03 5.48
N GLU A 200 -1.77 -8.78 5.29
CA GLU A 200 -0.93 -7.62 5.59
C GLU A 200 -0.53 -7.61 7.07
N ILE A 201 0.76 -7.45 7.33
CA ILE A 201 1.28 -7.48 8.70
C ILE A 201 0.90 -6.23 9.47
N PHE A 202 1.12 -5.04 8.89
CA PHE A 202 0.84 -3.75 9.51
C PHE A 202 1.47 -3.63 10.91
N GLY A 203 2.76 -3.95 10.97
CA GLY A 203 3.53 -4.01 12.22
C GLY A 203 5.03 -4.22 11.97
N PRO A 204 5.89 -4.20 13.01
CA PRO A 204 7.34 -4.22 12.88
C PRO A 204 7.92 -5.63 12.66
N ILE A 205 7.22 -6.47 11.92
CA ILE A 205 7.59 -7.84 11.60
C ILE A 205 7.92 -7.90 10.10
N LEU A 206 9.08 -8.41 9.74
CA LEU A 206 9.55 -8.52 8.37
C LEU A 206 9.94 -9.97 8.04
N PRO A 207 9.08 -10.72 7.32
CA PRO A 207 9.45 -11.98 6.70
C PRO A 207 10.58 -11.80 5.71
N VAL A 208 11.54 -12.71 5.73
CA VAL A 208 12.70 -12.73 4.84
C VAL A 208 12.67 -14.04 4.06
N LEU A 209 12.48 -13.94 2.76
CA LEU A 209 12.47 -15.03 1.80
C LEU A 209 13.76 -14.97 0.96
N THR A 210 14.15 -16.10 0.40
CA THR A 210 15.28 -16.14 -0.50
C THR A 210 14.88 -16.64 -1.87
N TYR A 211 15.60 -16.20 -2.90
CA TYR A 211 15.43 -16.65 -4.26
C TYR A 211 16.80 -17.00 -4.90
N ALA A 212 16.81 -17.96 -5.82
CA ALA A 212 18.01 -18.32 -6.57
C ALA A 212 18.11 -17.51 -7.86
N ARG A 213 16.98 -17.17 -8.48
CA ARG A 213 16.89 -16.40 -9.71
C ARG A 213 15.77 -15.37 -9.60
N LEU A 214 15.95 -14.22 -10.24
CA LEU A 214 14.97 -13.13 -10.26
C LEU A 214 13.56 -13.60 -10.68
N ASP A 215 13.46 -14.54 -11.63
CA ASP A 215 12.19 -15.15 -12.06
C ASP A 215 11.37 -15.72 -10.89
N GLU A 216 12.04 -16.29 -9.89
CA GLU A 216 11.38 -16.87 -8.71
C GLU A 216 10.79 -15.76 -7.82
N ALA A 217 11.52 -14.65 -7.65
CA ALA A 217 11.04 -13.48 -6.91
C ALA A 217 9.83 -12.85 -7.61
N ILE A 218 9.92 -12.65 -8.93
CA ILE A 218 8.81 -12.11 -9.74
C ILE A 218 7.60 -13.05 -9.71
N ALA A 219 7.81 -14.37 -9.85
CA ALA A 219 6.74 -15.35 -9.78
C ALA A 219 6.06 -15.37 -8.41
N HIS A 220 6.83 -15.24 -7.31
CA HIS A 220 6.29 -15.14 -5.96
C HIS A 220 5.38 -13.92 -5.80
N ILE A 221 5.82 -12.75 -6.28
CA ILE A 221 5.03 -11.50 -6.23
C ILE A 221 3.74 -11.65 -7.03
N ASN A 222 3.84 -12.17 -8.25
CA ASN A 222 2.69 -12.31 -9.16
C ASN A 222 1.68 -13.39 -8.74
N ALA A 223 2.10 -14.35 -7.90
CA ALA A 223 1.20 -15.33 -7.32
C ALA A 223 0.31 -14.75 -6.21
N GLY A 224 0.70 -13.61 -5.63
CA GLY A 224 -0.05 -12.91 -4.59
C GLY A 224 -1.01 -11.86 -5.11
N PRO A 225 -1.81 -11.26 -4.22
CA PRO A 225 -2.59 -10.07 -4.52
C PRO A 225 -1.67 -8.90 -4.92
N ARG A 226 -2.13 -8.06 -5.83
CA ARG A 226 -1.38 -6.88 -6.28
C ARG A 226 -1.19 -5.89 -5.12
N PRO A 227 0.07 -5.57 -4.76
CA PRO A 227 0.36 -4.72 -3.61
C PRO A 227 0.18 -3.24 -3.92
N LEU A 228 0.03 -2.43 -2.88
CA LEU A 228 -0.01 -0.97 -3.00
C LEU A 228 1.37 -0.41 -3.36
N ALA A 229 2.46 -0.97 -2.81
CA ALA A 229 3.82 -0.56 -3.14
C ALA A 229 4.71 -1.76 -3.47
N LEU A 230 5.78 -1.48 -4.23
CA LEU A 230 6.88 -2.40 -4.51
C LEU A 230 8.21 -1.64 -4.37
N TYR A 231 9.22 -2.29 -3.83
CA TYR A 231 10.56 -1.76 -3.62
C TYR A 231 11.59 -2.64 -4.28
N TRP A 232 12.53 -2.03 -5.00
CA TRP A 232 13.66 -2.73 -5.58
C TRP A 232 14.96 -2.01 -5.22
N PHE A 233 15.98 -2.78 -4.81
CA PHE A 233 17.31 -2.29 -4.46
C PHE A 233 18.36 -3.00 -5.27
N GLY A 234 19.20 -2.26 -5.97
CA GLY A 234 20.28 -2.77 -6.78
C GLY A 234 20.86 -1.70 -7.71
N GLN A 235 21.79 -2.10 -8.56
CA GLN A 235 22.48 -1.25 -9.53
C GLN A 235 22.26 -1.74 -10.97
N ASP A 236 21.91 -3.02 -11.20
CA ASP A 236 21.62 -3.57 -12.53
C ASP A 236 20.30 -3.03 -13.07
N GLU A 237 20.41 -2.09 -14.02
CA GLU A 237 19.25 -1.48 -14.67
C GLU A 237 18.37 -2.48 -15.43
N ARG A 238 18.96 -3.56 -15.96
CA ARG A 238 18.20 -4.59 -16.69
C ARG A 238 17.32 -5.39 -15.73
N GLU A 239 17.88 -5.77 -14.58
CA GLU A 239 17.12 -6.45 -13.53
C GLU A 239 16.00 -5.55 -13.00
N ARG A 240 16.29 -4.26 -12.74
CA ARG A 240 15.27 -3.27 -12.37
C ARG A 240 14.14 -3.20 -13.40
N ASP A 241 14.50 -3.01 -14.67
CA ASP A 241 13.52 -2.83 -15.75
C ASP A 241 12.68 -4.11 -15.96
N GLU A 242 13.29 -5.28 -15.76
CA GLU A 242 12.59 -6.56 -15.79
C GLU A 242 11.56 -6.66 -14.65
N VAL A 243 11.92 -6.29 -13.42
CA VAL A 243 10.99 -6.24 -12.29
C VAL A 243 9.84 -5.29 -12.59
N LEU A 244 10.13 -4.07 -13.05
CA LEU A 244 9.11 -3.06 -13.38
C LEU A 244 8.16 -3.53 -14.50
N ALA A 245 8.67 -4.21 -15.51
CA ALA A 245 7.87 -4.66 -16.64
C ALA A 245 7.01 -5.89 -16.33
N ARG A 246 7.45 -6.76 -15.40
CA ARG A 246 6.84 -8.06 -15.14
C ARG A 246 6.04 -8.14 -13.85
N THR A 247 5.99 -7.06 -13.06
CA THR A 247 5.18 -6.98 -11.84
C THR A 247 4.16 -5.84 -11.93
N VAL A 248 3.10 -5.92 -11.11
CA VAL A 248 2.08 -4.88 -11.02
C VAL A 248 1.88 -4.48 -9.56
N SER A 249 2.02 -3.17 -9.29
CA SER A 249 1.76 -2.57 -7.98
C SER A 249 1.12 -1.19 -8.14
N GLY A 250 0.62 -0.60 -7.07
CA GLY A 250 0.13 0.78 -7.08
C GLY A 250 1.23 1.79 -7.36
N GLY A 251 2.39 1.63 -6.72
CA GLY A 251 3.58 2.45 -6.95
C GLY A 251 4.87 1.70 -6.70
N VAL A 252 5.99 2.25 -7.17
CA VAL A 252 7.33 1.68 -6.99
C VAL A 252 8.30 2.74 -6.51
N THR A 253 9.19 2.37 -5.57
CA THR A 253 10.38 3.16 -5.27
C THR A 253 11.63 2.30 -5.50
N VAL A 254 12.58 2.82 -6.25
CA VAL A 254 13.87 2.21 -6.56
C VAL A 254 14.93 2.75 -5.61
N ASN A 255 15.71 1.86 -5.00
CA ASN A 255 16.79 2.18 -4.06
C ASN A 255 16.39 3.03 -2.85
N ASP A 256 15.09 3.00 -2.50
CA ASP A 256 14.55 3.57 -1.26
C ASP A 256 13.21 2.91 -0.92
N THR A 257 12.60 3.34 0.19
CA THR A 257 11.25 2.94 0.59
C THR A 257 10.38 4.17 0.78
N LEU A 258 9.07 4.03 0.62
CA LEU A 258 8.03 5.03 0.90
C LEU A 258 8.05 6.29 0.00
N MET A 259 9.16 6.67 -0.61
CA MET A 259 9.36 7.99 -1.21
C MET A 259 8.43 8.34 -2.37
N HIS A 260 7.79 7.35 -3.03
CA HIS A 260 6.83 7.61 -4.10
C HIS A 260 5.56 8.32 -3.60
N ILE A 261 5.15 8.13 -2.32
CA ILE A 261 4.01 8.87 -1.75
C ILE A 261 4.37 10.32 -1.42
N ALA A 262 5.65 10.60 -1.14
CA ALA A 262 6.11 11.95 -0.78
C ALA A 262 6.23 12.89 -1.99
N HIS A 263 6.04 12.37 -3.21
CA HIS A 263 6.18 13.15 -4.44
C HIS A 263 4.80 13.51 -5.00
N ASP A 264 4.35 14.73 -4.78
CA ASP A 264 3.01 15.23 -5.15
C ASP A 264 2.69 15.11 -6.66
N GLY A 265 3.70 15.08 -7.52
CA GLY A 265 3.54 14.92 -8.98
C GLY A 265 3.31 13.47 -9.43
N LEU A 266 3.46 12.47 -8.54
CA LEU A 266 3.19 11.08 -8.86
C LEU A 266 1.78 10.69 -8.40
N PRO A 267 1.02 9.96 -9.24
CA PRO A 267 -0.26 9.40 -8.79
C PRO A 267 -0.01 8.40 -7.66
N PHE A 268 -0.80 8.49 -6.59
CA PHE A 268 -0.78 7.53 -5.50
C PHE A 268 -2.12 6.82 -5.42
N GLY A 269 -2.10 5.50 -5.49
CA GLY A 269 -3.29 4.65 -5.44
C GLY A 269 -3.00 3.19 -5.73
N GLY A 270 -3.94 2.33 -5.35
CA GLY A 270 -3.83 0.88 -5.46
C GLY A 270 -4.30 0.32 -6.80
N VAL A 271 -4.10 -1.00 -6.96
CA VAL A 271 -4.57 -1.78 -8.11
C VAL A 271 -5.10 -3.14 -7.63
N GLY A 272 -6.30 -3.52 -8.05
CA GLY A 272 -6.92 -4.78 -7.63
C GLY A 272 -7.19 -4.81 -6.12
N ASP A 273 -6.59 -5.75 -5.39
CA ASP A 273 -6.82 -5.91 -3.94
C ASP A 273 -6.24 -4.77 -3.09
N SER A 274 -5.29 -3.98 -3.62
CA SER A 274 -4.79 -2.78 -2.95
C SER A 274 -5.64 -1.53 -3.21
N GLY A 275 -6.71 -1.64 -4.00
CA GLY A 275 -7.65 -0.56 -4.24
C GLY A 275 -7.77 -0.15 -5.70
N TRP A 276 -8.38 0.99 -5.96
CA TRP A 276 -8.48 1.64 -7.27
C TRP A 276 -8.72 3.14 -7.14
N GLY A 277 -8.35 3.85 -8.18
CA GLY A 277 -8.25 5.30 -8.17
C GLY A 277 -6.87 5.74 -7.70
N ALA A 278 -6.54 6.99 -7.97
CA ALA A 278 -5.32 7.63 -7.49
C ALA A 278 -5.61 9.11 -7.22
N TYR A 279 -4.89 9.68 -6.23
CA TYR A 279 -5.23 11.02 -5.73
C TYR A 279 -3.96 11.81 -5.45
N HIS A 280 -3.10 12.12 -6.17
CA HIS A 280 -2.11 13.19 -6.00
C HIS A 280 -2.09 14.08 -7.24
N GLY A 281 -1.75 15.34 -7.06
CA GLY A 281 -1.55 16.33 -8.12
C GLY A 281 -2.73 16.38 -9.10
N GLU A 282 -2.41 16.46 -10.39
CA GLU A 282 -3.41 16.51 -11.46
C GLU A 282 -4.31 15.27 -11.51
N THR A 283 -3.75 14.10 -11.25
CA THR A 283 -4.54 12.84 -11.23
C THR A 283 -5.65 12.90 -10.18
N GLY A 284 -5.34 13.41 -9.00
CA GLY A 284 -6.33 13.60 -7.93
C GLY A 284 -7.38 14.64 -8.29
N PHE A 285 -6.97 15.76 -8.88
CA PHE A 285 -7.90 16.78 -9.33
C PHE A 285 -8.88 16.21 -10.37
N LEU A 286 -8.39 15.50 -11.37
CA LEU A 286 -9.22 14.85 -12.39
C LEU A 286 -10.11 13.76 -11.80
N ARG A 287 -9.62 13.00 -10.82
CA ARG A 287 -10.37 11.93 -10.15
C ARG A 287 -11.62 12.44 -9.43
N PHE A 288 -11.53 13.60 -8.81
CA PHE A 288 -12.64 14.22 -8.06
C PHE A 288 -13.42 15.27 -8.88
N SER A 289 -13.15 15.35 -10.19
CA SER A 289 -13.80 16.28 -11.10
C SER A 289 -14.64 15.53 -12.13
N HIS A 290 -15.82 16.09 -12.47
CA HIS A 290 -16.62 15.59 -13.57
C HIS A 290 -16.25 16.31 -14.88
N GLN A 291 -15.76 15.54 -15.86
CA GLN A 291 -15.45 16.05 -17.19
C GLN A 291 -16.72 16.02 -18.07
N LYS A 292 -17.34 17.17 -18.23
CA LYS A 292 -18.55 17.33 -19.05
C LYS A 292 -18.18 17.64 -20.50
N SER A 293 -18.54 16.74 -21.40
CA SER A 293 -18.38 17.00 -22.84
C SER A 293 -19.44 17.99 -23.34
N VAL A 294 -19.01 19.06 -24.02
CA VAL A 294 -19.91 20.06 -24.63
C VAL A 294 -19.57 20.20 -26.11
N LEU A 295 -20.51 19.86 -26.96
CA LEU A 295 -20.42 20.11 -28.40
C LEU A 295 -21.29 21.28 -28.79
N LEU A 296 -20.69 22.36 -29.26
CA LEU A 296 -21.39 23.49 -29.85
C LEU A 296 -21.52 23.26 -31.36
N GLN A 297 -22.73 22.86 -31.78
CA GLN A 297 -23.01 22.56 -33.18
C GLN A 297 -22.98 23.86 -34.04
N SER A 298 -22.15 23.86 -35.09
CA SER A 298 -22.13 24.94 -36.06
C SER A 298 -23.48 25.00 -36.81
N ARG A 299 -23.94 26.24 -37.14
CA ARG A 299 -25.10 26.43 -38.04
C ARG A 299 -24.88 25.88 -39.44
N TRP A 300 -23.66 25.68 -39.84
CA TRP A 300 -23.24 25.09 -41.14
C TRP A 300 -22.91 23.61 -41.05
N ALA A 301 -23.40 22.92 -40.04
CA ALA A 301 -23.09 21.51 -39.84
C ALA A 301 -23.76 20.64 -40.94
N LEU A 302 -22.97 19.70 -41.42
CA LEU A 302 -23.43 18.73 -42.42
C LEU A 302 -24.17 17.53 -41.83
N SER A 303 -24.39 17.50 -40.51
CA SER A 303 -25.08 16.40 -39.81
C SER A 303 -26.48 16.10 -40.39
N GLY A 304 -27.18 17.12 -40.91
CA GLY A 304 -28.46 16.93 -41.57
C GLY A 304 -28.42 16.06 -42.83
N LEU A 305 -27.22 15.85 -43.42
CA LEU A 305 -27.05 14.91 -44.53
C LEU A 305 -27.20 13.44 -44.13
N LEU A 306 -27.04 13.17 -42.83
CA LEU A 306 -27.19 11.85 -42.23
C LEU A 306 -28.59 11.58 -41.67
N TYR A 307 -29.51 12.55 -41.76
CA TYR A 307 -30.87 12.40 -41.27
C TYR A 307 -31.78 11.68 -42.29
N PRO A 308 -32.80 10.98 -41.83
CA PRO A 308 -33.79 10.37 -42.72
C PRO A 308 -34.51 11.43 -43.58
N PRO A 309 -35.10 11.02 -44.75
CA PRO A 309 -35.23 9.65 -45.22
C PRO A 309 -33.91 9.11 -45.79
N TYR A 310 -33.60 7.85 -45.40
CA TYR A 310 -32.42 7.13 -45.92
C TYR A 310 -32.65 6.65 -47.33
N GLY A 311 -31.77 7.02 -48.27
CA GLY A 311 -31.84 6.63 -49.66
C GLY A 311 -30.47 6.76 -50.32
N ALA A 312 -30.40 6.75 -51.64
CA ALA A 312 -29.16 6.73 -52.42
C ALA A 312 -28.13 7.83 -52.10
N ARG A 313 -28.62 8.98 -51.53
CA ARG A 313 -27.74 10.05 -51.02
C ARG A 313 -27.04 9.63 -49.74
N PHE A 314 -27.77 9.06 -48.78
CA PHE A 314 -27.21 8.55 -47.55
C PHE A 314 -26.21 7.45 -47.80
N ASP A 315 -26.55 6.48 -48.67
CA ASP A 315 -25.69 5.35 -49.03
C ASP A 315 -24.35 5.82 -49.63
N ARG A 316 -24.39 6.84 -50.50
CA ARG A 316 -23.15 7.42 -51.06
C ARG A 316 -22.31 8.10 -50.02
N ILE A 317 -22.90 8.85 -49.09
CA ILE A 317 -22.19 9.51 -47.99
C ILE A 317 -21.56 8.46 -47.07
N MET A 318 -22.32 7.42 -46.73
CA MET A 318 -21.80 6.31 -45.88
C MET A 318 -20.68 5.52 -46.58
N ALA A 319 -20.76 5.33 -47.87
CA ALA A 319 -19.72 4.68 -48.67
C ALA A 319 -18.38 5.48 -48.64
N VAL A 320 -18.49 6.81 -48.67
CA VAL A 320 -17.32 7.69 -48.55
C VAL A 320 -16.75 7.64 -47.10
N LEU A 321 -17.62 7.82 -46.07
CA LEU A 321 -17.19 7.81 -44.69
C LEU A 321 -16.51 6.50 -44.28
N ARG A 322 -17.01 5.33 -44.75
CA ARG A 322 -16.39 4.01 -44.48
C ARG A 322 -15.00 3.82 -45.11
N ARG A 323 -14.56 4.68 -46.02
CA ARG A 323 -13.20 4.66 -46.57
C ARG A 323 -12.19 5.44 -45.72
N TRP A 324 -12.68 6.28 -44.79
CA TRP A 324 -11.86 7.16 -43.96
C TRP A 324 -11.89 6.77 -42.48
N LEU A 325 -12.73 5.83 -42.09
CA LEU A 325 -12.79 5.15 -40.78
C LEU A 325 -12.14 3.75 -40.89
#